data_1977ecc1cdad9fe7a227f1dd6554e865
#
_entry.id   1977ecc1cdad9fe7a227f1dd6554e865
#
_cell.length_a   1.000
_cell.length_b   1.000
_cell.length_c   1.000
_cell.angle_alpha   90.00
_cell.angle_beta   90.00
_cell.angle_gamma   90.00
#
_symmetry.space_group_name_H-M   'P 1'
#
loop_
_entity.id
_entity.type
_entity.pdbx_description
1 polymer ?
#
loop_
_entity_poly.entity_id
_entity_poly.type
_entity_poly.pdbx_seq_one_letter_code
_entity_poly.pdbx_strand_id
1 'polypeptide(L)'
;MNSLIPSSARRGLLKLAAAAGALMLAGTVQAQAPAKVKVAAIYTVPVEQQWVSRIHKALTAARDRGEIDYAFSENVTNADYERVMRQYAEQGNKLVVGEAFAVEAAARKVAKDYPQTAFLMGSSGKPQQPNFAVFDNYIQEPAYLTGMIAAGMSQTGKIGLVGGYPIPEVNRLMQAFIEGAREINPKAEFTVTFIGSWFDPPKAKEAAFAMIDKGTDVLYAERFGVSDAAKERGKLAIGNVIDTQPQYPETVVASALWSMEPTIDEALKQVKAGAFKADDYGQYSLMKHKGSSLAPLGTFAGKIPADLIAKVEAKQKAILDGSFSVKVNDKEPKSSAR
;
A
#
# COMPACT_ATOMS: atom_id res chain seq x y z
N MET A 1 -87.69 -8.54 45.77
CA MET A 1 -86.68 -7.87 46.63
C MET A 1 -85.48 -7.54 45.78
N ASN A 2 -85.34 -6.28 45.43
CA ASN A 2 -84.29 -5.71 44.66
C ASN A 2 -82.97 -5.60 45.46
N SER A 3 -81.86 -5.99 44.96
CA SER A 3 -80.54 -5.53 45.44
C SER A 3 -79.76 -4.96 44.30
N LEU A 4 -79.55 -3.66 44.36
CA LEU A 4 -78.77 -2.82 43.51
C LEU A 4 -77.25 -3.05 43.77
N ILE A 5 -76.52 -3.35 42.78
CA ILE A 5 -75.05 -3.38 42.83
C ILE A 5 -74.52 -1.96 42.50
N PRO A 6 -73.61 -1.38 43.30
CA PRO A 6 -73.20 0.01 43.13
C PRO A 6 -72.26 0.17 41.90
N SER A 7 -72.43 1.30 41.21
CA SER A 7 -71.81 1.70 39.94
C SER A 7 -70.32 2.03 39.99
N SER A 8 -69.66 1.85 41.12
CA SER A 8 -68.22 2.21 41.30
C SER A 8 -67.22 1.17 40.83
N ALA A 9 -67.65 -0.07 40.59
CA ALA A 9 -66.75 -1.15 40.16
C ALA A 9 -66.47 -1.20 38.64
N ARG A 10 -67.30 -0.47 37.85
CA ARG A 10 -67.08 -0.46 36.36
C ARG A 10 -66.07 0.55 35.86
N ARG A 11 -65.67 1.52 36.70
CA ARG A 11 -64.67 2.54 36.27
C ARG A 11 -63.20 2.16 36.53
N GLY A 12 -62.96 1.14 37.34
CA GLY A 12 -61.65 0.62 37.69
C GLY A 12 -61.03 -0.32 36.61
N LEU A 13 -61.94 -1.11 35.97
CA LEU A 13 -61.44 -2.10 34.94
C LEU A 13 -61.15 -1.51 33.59
N LEU A 14 -61.69 -0.35 33.25
CA LEU A 14 -61.38 0.32 31.96
C LEU A 14 -60.06 1.13 31.99
N LYS A 15 -59.53 1.45 33.18
CA LYS A 15 -58.22 2.16 33.28
C LYS A 15 -57.05 1.22 33.35
N LEU A 16 -57.20 -0.04 33.69
CA LEU A 16 -56.09 -1.02 33.61
C LEU A 16 -55.87 -1.60 32.21
N ALA A 17 -56.88 -1.63 31.34
CA ALA A 17 -56.75 -2.09 29.96
C ALA A 17 -56.08 -1.07 29.05
N ALA A 18 -56.10 0.23 29.38
CA ALA A 18 -55.44 1.27 28.60
C ALA A 18 -53.92 1.42 28.91
N ALA A 19 -53.49 0.96 30.10
CA ALA A 19 -52.06 1.01 30.46
C ALA A 19 -51.25 -0.20 29.95
N ALA A 20 -51.91 -1.34 29.65
CA ALA A 20 -51.24 -2.53 29.09
C ALA A 20 -51.07 -2.47 27.57
N GLY A 21 -51.78 -1.59 26.85
CA GLY A 21 -51.68 -1.41 25.41
C GLY A 21 -50.55 -0.47 24.93
N ALA A 22 -49.98 0.34 25.86
CA ALA A 22 -48.95 1.32 25.51
C ALA A 22 -47.49 0.79 25.68
N LEU A 23 -47.30 -0.41 26.18
CA LEU A 23 -45.96 -0.99 26.43
C LEU A 23 -45.49 -2.00 25.37
N MET A 24 -46.26 -2.23 24.30
CA MET A 24 -45.93 -3.21 23.26
C MET A 24 -45.49 -2.56 21.92
N LEU A 25 -45.13 -1.28 21.90
CA LEU A 25 -44.62 -0.60 20.70
C LEU A 25 -43.24 0.02 20.94
N ALA A 26 -42.47 -0.51 21.91
CA ALA A 26 -41.04 -0.35 21.86
C ALA A 26 -40.52 -1.32 20.80
N GLY A 27 -40.80 -1.01 19.53
CA GLY A 27 -40.14 -1.65 18.41
C GLY A 27 -38.64 -1.54 18.64
N THR A 28 -37.98 -2.67 18.81
CA THR A 28 -36.52 -2.75 18.72
C THR A 28 -36.14 -2.12 17.39
N VAL A 29 -35.66 -0.88 17.43
CA VAL A 29 -34.92 -0.28 16.31
C VAL A 29 -33.67 -1.16 16.22
N GLN A 30 -33.78 -2.23 15.46
CA GLN A 30 -32.66 -3.05 15.08
C GLN A 30 -31.80 -2.11 14.25
N ALA A 31 -30.71 -1.63 14.84
CA ALA A 31 -29.74 -0.84 14.13
C ALA A 31 -29.28 -1.67 12.93
N GLN A 32 -29.82 -1.35 11.78
CA GLN A 32 -29.47 -2.01 10.52
C GLN A 32 -27.97 -1.77 10.35
N ALA A 33 -27.17 -2.85 10.31
CA ALA A 33 -25.74 -2.73 10.06
C ALA A 33 -25.54 -1.83 8.82
N PRO A 34 -24.64 -0.87 8.87
CA PRO A 34 -24.43 0.03 7.74
C PRO A 34 -24.17 -0.79 6.47
N ALA A 35 -24.90 -0.45 5.40
CA ALA A 35 -24.79 -1.17 4.13
C ALA A 35 -23.32 -1.16 3.66
N LYS A 36 -22.81 -2.34 3.35
CA LYS A 36 -21.44 -2.49 2.85
C LYS A 36 -21.26 -1.72 1.56
N VAL A 37 -20.12 -1.06 1.40
CA VAL A 37 -19.76 -0.38 0.16
C VAL A 37 -19.25 -1.39 -0.85
N LYS A 38 -19.80 -1.40 -2.07
CA LYS A 38 -19.26 -2.22 -3.15
C LYS A 38 -17.96 -1.61 -3.66
N VAL A 39 -16.90 -2.40 -3.64
CA VAL A 39 -15.54 -2.01 -4.07
C VAL A 39 -14.98 -3.07 -5.01
N ALA A 40 -14.35 -2.63 -6.08
CA ALA A 40 -13.63 -3.51 -6.97
C ALA A 40 -12.17 -3.09 -7.12
N ALA A 41 -11.29 -4.06 -7.45
CA ALA A 41 -9.93 -3.76 -7.84
C ALA A 41 -9.53 -4.41 -9.16
N ILE A 42 -8.62 -3.76 -9.89
CA ILE A 42 -8.12 -4.21 -11.19
C ILE A 42 -6.60 -4.22 -11.13
N TYR A 43 -6.01 -5.41 -11.32
CA TYR A 43 -4.56 -5.63 -11.30
C TYR A 43 -4.08 -6.16 -12.65
N THR A 44 -2.98 -5.61 -13.14
CA THR A 44 -2.36 -6.06 -14.42
C THR A 44 -1.43 -7.25 -14.24
N VAL A 45 -1.12 -7.60 -13.00
CA VAL A 45 -0.25 -8.72 -12.57
C VAL A 45 -0.96 -9.57 -11.52
N PRO A 46 -0.41 -10.75 -11.14
CA PRO A 46 -0.94 -11.55 -10.03
C PRO A 46 -0.94 -10.77 -8.70
N VAL A 47 -1.90 -11.08 -7.82
CA VAL A 47 -2.02 -10.42 -6.50
C VAL A 47 -0.83 -10.69 -5.57
N GLU A 48 -0.03 -11.70 -5.84
CA GLU A 48 1.21 -12.02 -5.12
C GLU A 48 2.35 -11.05 -5.42
N GLN A 49 2.26 -10.31 -6.55
CA GLN A 49 3.27 -9.30 -6.87
C GLN A 49 3.31 -8.26 -5.75
N GLN A 50 4.52 -7.92 -5.33
CA GLN A 50 4.74 -7.17 -4.07
C GLN A 50 3.96 -5.85 -3.97
N TRP A 51 3.83 -5.07 -5.05
CA TRP A 51 3.12 -3.78 -5.04
C TRP A 51 1.60 -3.98 -4.95
N VAL A 52 1.01 -4.76 -5.85
CA VAL A 52 -0.45 -5.01 -5.87
C VAL A 52 -0.90 -5.78 -4.63
N SER A 53 -0.04 -6.63 -4.05
CA SER A 53 -0.35 -7.36 -2.82
C SER A 53 -0.70 -6.44 -1.65
N ARG A 54 -0.16 -5.21 -1.61
CA ARG A 54 -0.49 -4.24 -0.55
C ARG A 54 -1.90 -3.69 -0.70
N ILE A 55 -2.32 -3.41 -1.93
CA ILE A 55 -3.68 -2.95 -2.22
C ILE A 55 -4.67 -4.07 -1.90
N HIS A 56 -4.39 -5.27 -2.41
CA HIS A 56 -5.23 -6.45 -2.17
C HIS A 56 -5.38 -6.76 -0.68
N LYS A 57 -4.29 -6.70 0.09
CA LYS A 57 -4.30 -6.89 1.55
C LYS A 57 -5.16 -5.84 2.25
N ALA A 58 -5.01 -4.57 1.92
CA ALA A 58 -5.77 -3.48 2.56
C ALA A 58 -7.28 -3.60 2.27
N LEU A 59 -7.65 -3.91 1.03
CA LEU A 59 -9.06 -4.14 0.65
C LEU A 59 -9.62 -5.41 1.30
N THR A 60 -8.83 -6.48 1.39
CA THR A 60 -9.21 -7.71 2.11
C THR A 60 -9.45 -7.41 3.59
N ALA A 61 -8.58 -6.65 4.24
CA ALA A 61 -8.76 -6.23 5.63
C ALA A 61 -10.05 -5.41 5.84
N ALA A 62 -10.38 -4.50 4.92
CA ALA A 62 -11.62 -3.74 4.96
C ALA A 62 -12.87 -4.64 4.76
N ARG A 63 -12.78 -5.64 3.87
CA ARG A 63 -13.83 -6.67 3.71
C ARG A 63 -14.02 -7.48 5.00
N ASP A 64 -12.93 -7.92 5.62
CA ASP A 64 -12.97 -8.76 6.82
C ASP A 64 -13.47 -7.98 8.04
N ARG A 65 -13.30 -6.66 8.08
CA ARG A 65 -13.97 -5.76 9.02
C ARG A 65 -15.46 -5.58 8.73
N GLY A 66 -15.97 -6.13 7.62
CA GLY A 66 -17.38 -6.02 7.23
C GLY A 66 -17.78 -4.68 6.60
N GLU A 67 -16.82 -3.87 6.19
CA GLU A 67 -17.03 -2.50 5.70
C GLU A 67 -17.38 -2.45 4.21
N ILE A 68 -16.89 -3.41 3.44
CA ILE A 68 -17.04 -3.46 1.98
C ILE A 68 -17.42 -4.85 1.49
N ASP A 69 -18.07 -4.89 0.31
CA ASP A 69 -18.14 -6.06 -0.54
C ASP A 69 -17.04 -5.91 -1.59
N TYR A 70 -16.05 -6.79 -1.56
CA TYR A 70 -14.84 -6.67 -2.36
C TYR A 70 -14.76 -7.74 -3.45
N ALA A 71 -14.59 -7.29 -4.69
CA ALA A 71 -14.28 -8.13 -5.86
C ALA A 71 -13.00 -7.63 -6.53
N PHE A 72 -12.30 -8.49 -7.27
CA PHE A 72 -11.14 -8.09 -8.04
C PHE A 72 -10.95 -8.91 -9.30
N SER A 73 -10.18 -8.37 -10.23
CA SER A 73 -9.62 -9.05 -11.39
C SER A 73 -8.12 -8.87 -11.41
N GLU A 74 -7.39 -9.94 -11.68
CA GLU A 74 -5.94 -9.92 -11.80
C GLU A 74 -5.50 -10.39 -13.20
N ASN A 75 -4.23 -10.15 -13.55
CA ASN A 75 -3.69 -10.46 -14.87
C ASN A 75 -4.49 -9.79 -16.02
N VAL A 76 -5.09 -8.63 -15.74
CA VAL A 76 -5.86 -7.89 -16.74
C VAL A 76 -4.89 -7.21 -17.70
N THR A 77 -4.97 -7.55 -18.98
CA THR A 77 -4.10 -6.94 -20.00
C THR A 77 -4.44 -5.45 -20.18
N ASN A 78 -3.48 -4.66 -20.65
CA ASN A 78 -3.72 -3.25 -20.94
C ASN A 78 -4.86 -3.04 -21.96
N ALA A 79 -5.03 -3.97 -22.91
CA ALA A 79 -6.10 -3.93 -23.90
C ALA A 79 -7.50 -4.17 -23.28
N ASP A 80 -7.58 -4.98 -22.24
CA ASP A 80 -8.84 -5.30 -21.56
C ASP A 80 -9.18 -4.32 -20.41
N TYR A 81 -8.24 -3.51 -19.97
CA TYR A 81 -8.36 -2.71 -18.77
C TYR A 81 -9.56 -1.75 -18.80
N GLU A 82 -9.76 -1.02 -19.91
CA GLU A 82 -10.91 -0.12 -20.08
C GLU A 82 -12.23 -0.88 -19.95
N ARG A 83 -12.34 -2.05 -20.58
CA ARG A 83 -13.54 -2.89 -20.54
C ARG A 83 -13.85 -3.37 -19.13
N VAL A 84 -12.86 -3.87 -18.41
CA VAL A 84 -13.02 -4.36 -17.01
C VAL A 84 -13.39 -3.22 -16.09
N MET A 85 -12.76 -2.05 -16.24
CA MET A 85 -13.05 -0.86 -15.44
C MET A 85 -14.49 -0.38 -15.63
N ARG A 86 -15.00 -0.34 -16.89
CA ARG A 86 -16.40 -0.04 -17.20
C ARG A 86 -17.34 -1.06 -16.57
N GLN A 87 -17.05 -2.35 -16.71
CA GLN A 87 -17.86 -3.42 -16.15
C GLN A 87 -18.05 -3.27 -14.64
N TYR A 88 -16.98 -2.94 -13.88
CA TYR A 88 -17.08 -2.71 -12.45
C TYR A 88 -17.90 -1.46 -12.10
N ALA A 89 -17.77 -0.39 -12.87
CA ALA A 89 -18.60 0.81 -12.68
C ALA A 89 -20.10 0.50 -12.95
N GLU A 90 -20.41 -0.22 -14.00
CA GLU A 90 -21.78 -0.65 -14.37
C GLU A 90 -22.40 -1.60 -13.35
N GLN A 91 -21.60 -2.43 -12.68
CA GLN A 91 -22.05 -3.29 -11.56
C GLN A 91 -22.37 -2.51 -10.28
N GLY A 92 -22.23 -1.18 -10.29
CA GLY A 92 -22.59 -0.30 -9.20
C GLY A 92 -21.55 -0.24 -8.09
N ASN A 93 -20.29 -0.59 -8.37
CA ASN A 93 -19.21 -0.35 -7.43
C ASN A 93 -19.09 1.15 -7.15
N LYS A 94 -18.95 1.49 -5.87
CA LYS A 94 -18.81 2.89 -5.42
C LYS A 94 -17.36 3.36 -5.44
N LEU A 95 -16.43 2.41 -5.38
CA LEU A 95 -15.01 2.64 -5.49
C LEU A 95 -14.41 1.57 -6.40
N VAL A 96 -13.61 1.99 -7.38
CA VAL A 96 -12.76 1.11 -8.17
C VAL A 96 -11.32 1.52 -7.91
N VAL A 97 -10.51 0.56 -7.48
CA VAL A 97 -9.07 0.72 -7.18
C VAL A 97 -8.27 -0.01 -8.25
N GLY A 98 -7.15 0.54 -8.68
CA GLY A 98 -6.32 -0.14 -9.67
C GLY A 98 -5.01 0.58 -9.94
N GLU A 99 -4.33 0.14 -10.97
CA GLU A 99 -3.08 0.73 -11.45
C GLU A 99 -3.30 1.27 -12.87
N ALA A 100 -2.96 2.54 -13.09
CA ALA A 100 -3.21 3.21 -14.37
C ALA A 100 -1.94 3.60 -15.13
N PHE A 101 -0.75 3.29 -14.62
CA PHE A 101 0.53 3.72 -15.19
C PHE A 101 0.67 3.48 -16.69
N ALA A 102 0.20 2.32 -17.19
CA ALA A 102 0.25 1.98 -18.61
C ALA A 102 -1.03 2.30 -19.39
N VAL A 103 -2.13 2.65 -18.71
CA VAL A 103 -3.48 2.81 -19.30
C VAL A 103 -4.15 4.12 -18.92
N GLU A 104 -3.36 5.10 -18.55
CA GLU A 104 -3.79 6.39 -17.97
C GLU A 104 -4.92 7.07 -18.76
N ALA A 105 -4.77 7.18 -20.09
CA ALA A 105 -5.77 7.86 -20.93
C ALA A 105 -7.12 7.13 -20.95
N ALA A 106 -7.10 5.79 -21.04
CA ALA A 106 -8.30 4.96 -21.02
C ALA A 106 -9.01 5.04 -19.67
N ALA A 107 -8.25 4.91 -18.56
CA ALA A 107 -8.80 4.99 -17.22
C ALA A 107 -9.47 6.34 -16.93
N ARG A 108 -8.85 7.44 -17.35
CA ARG A 108 -9.41 8.80 -17.20
C ARG A 108 -10.67 9.03 -18.03
N LYS A 109 -10.77 8.41 -19.22
CA LYS A 109 -11.97 8.43 -20.03
C LYS A 109 -13.13 7.71 -19.33
N VAL A 110 -12.88 6.51 -18.80
CA VAL A 110 -13.89 5.77 -18.03
C VAL A 110 -14.38 6.58 -16.83
N ALA A 111 -13.48 7.22 -16.09
CA ALA A 111 -13.86 8.03 -14.92
C ALA A 111 -14.82 9.18 -15.30
N LYS A 112 -14.63 9.81 -16.46
CA LYS A 112 -15.56 10.86 -16.97
C LYS A 112 -16.94 10.29 -17.31
N ASP A 113 -16.99 9.06 -17.88
CA ASP A 113 -18.24 8.43 -18.29
C ASP A 113 -19.05 7.94 -17.06
N TYR A 114 -18.40 7.71 -15.90
CA TYR A 114 -19.04 7.21 -14.68
C TYR A 114 -18.80 8.16 -13.46
N PRO A 115 -19.35 9.38 -13.48
CA PRO A 115 -19.05 10.39 -12.46
C PRO A 115 -19.56 10.04 -11.05
N GLN A 116 -20.42 9.02 -10.90
CA GLN A 116 -20.95 8.54 -9.62
C GLN A 116 -20.10 7.43 -8.99
N THR A 117 -19.07 6.96 -9.68
CA THR A 117 -18.11 5.97 -9.19
C THR A 117 -16.80 6.69 -8.84
N ALA A 118 -16.29 6.47 -7.66
CA ALA A 118 -14.96 6.93 -7.26
C ALA A 118 -13.89 6.00 -7.87
N PHE A 119 -12.85 6.57 -8.43
CA PHE A 119 -11.69 5.84 -8.95
C PHE A 119 -10.45 6.27 -8.19
N LEU A 120 -9.77 5.31 -7.55
CA LEU A 120 -8.52 5.51 -6.84
C LEU A 120 -7.43 4.72 -7.56
N MET A 121 -6.59 5.40 -8.33
CA MET A 121 -5.71 4.76 -9.31
C MET A 121 -4.23 5.03 -8.99
N GLY A 122 -3.43 3.97 -9.01
CA GLY A 122 -1.98 4.07 -9.02
C GLY A 122 -1.52 4.79 -10.28
N SER A 123 -0.93 5.97 -10.12
CA SER A 123 -0.58 6.86 -11.22
C SER A 123 0.48 7.88 -10.81
N SER A 124 1.39 8.19 -11.72
CA SER A 124 2.31 9.34 -11.61
C SER A 124 1.69 10.66 -12.11
N GLY A 125 0.45 10.62 -12.61
CA GLY A 125 -0.29 11.79 -13.10
C GLY A 125 -0.97 12.57 -11.97
N LYS A 126 -1.64 13.68 -12.33
CA LYS A 126 -2.42 14.48 -11.39
C LYS A 126 -3.84 13.94 -11.25
N PRO A 127 -4.53 14.16 -10.11
CA PRO A 127 -5.95 13.87 -9.98
C PRO A 127 -6.80 14.56 -11.05
N GLN A 128 -7.96 13.98 -11.41
CA GLN A 128 -8.90 14.57 -12.34
C GLN A 128 -10.29 14.62 -11.72
N GLN A 129 -10.83 15.85 -11.58
CA GLN A 129 -12.17 16.07 -11.05
C GLN A 129 -13.23 15.45 -11.97
N PRO A 130 -14.37 14.95 -11.42
CA PRO A 130 -14.69 14.99 -9.98
C PRO A 130 -14.25 13.76 -9.19
N ASN A 131 -13.83 12.66 -9.83
CA ASN A 131 -13.85 11.31 -9.24
C ASN A 131 -12.62 10.45 -9.51
N PHE A 132 -11.61 10.95 -10.22
CA PHE A 132 -10.35 10.22 -10.47
C PHE A 132 -9.27 10.72 -9.53
N ALA A 133 -9.12 10.05 -8.39
CA ALA A 133 -8.04 10.25 -7.44
C ALA A 133 -6.82 9.40 -7.84
N VAL A 134 -5.66 9.85 -7.43
CA VAL A 134 -4.41 9.13 -7.65
C VAL A 134 -3.76 8.73 -6.34
N PHE A 135 -2.95 7.71 -6.37
CA PHE A 135 -2.03 7.36 -5.30
C PHE A 135 -0.74 6.80 -5.89
N ASP A 136 0.29 6.81 -5.07
CA ASP A 136 1.56 6.18 -5.38
C ASP A 136 2.22 5.72 -4.07
N ASN A 137 3.22 4.85 -4.12
CA ASN A 137 3.92 4.42 -2.93
C ASN A 137 5.06 5.39 -2.59
N TYR A 138 4.72 6.51 -1.96
CA TYR A 138 5.72 7.45 -1.44
C TYR A 138 6.42 6.86 -0.20
N ILE A 139 7.17 5.75 -0.41
CA ILE A 139 7.94 5.07 0.64
C ILE A 139 9.44 5.38 0.57
N GLN A 140 9.80 6.52 0.02
CA GLN A 140 11.19 7.00 -0.03
C GLN A 140 11.82 7.15 1.36
N GLU A 141 11.02 7.39 2.40
CA GLU A 141 11.50 7.53 3.76
C GLU A 141 12.13 6.23 4.30
N PRO A 142 11.43 5.09 4.34
CA PRO A 142 12.08 3.84 4.73
C PRO A 142 13.08 3.34 3.68
N ALA A 143 12.95 3.66 2.38
CA ALA A 143 13.96 3.33 1.38
C ALA A 143 15.30 4.01 1.70
N TYR A 144 15.29 5.28 2.13
CA TYR A 144 16.47 5.99 2.60
C TYR A 144 17.12 5.26 3.79
N LEU A 145 16.33 4.89 4.79
CA LEU A 145 16.82 4.17 5.98
C LEU A 145 17.45 2.82 5.62
N THR A 146 16.84 2.08 4.69
CA THR A 146 17.41 0.82 4.21
C THR A 146 18.70 1.03 3.41
N GLY A 147 18.84 2.16 2.72
CA GLY A 147 20.08 2.57 2.06
C GLY A 147 21.22 2.79 3.06
N MET A 148 20.93 3.45 4.20
CA MET A 148 21.91 3.60 5.29
C MET A 148 22.40 2.24 5.80
N ILE A 149 21.45 1.30 6.03
CA ILE A 149 21.78 -0.07 6.47
C ILE A 149 22.62 -0.79 5.42
N ALA A 150 22.22 -0.73 4.15
CA ALA A 150 22.93 -1.39 3.05
C ALA A 150 24.39 -0.97 2.95
N ALA A 151 24.67 0.33 3.02
CA ALA A 151 26.01 0.85 2.93
C ALA A 151 26.87 0.52 4.16
N GLY A 152 26.28 0.46 5.36
CA GLY A 152 26.99 0.05 6.56
C GLY A 152 27.24 -1.45 6.67
N MET A 153 26.49 -2.27 5.93
CA MET A 153 26.66 -3.73 5.87
C MET A 153 27.53 -4.18 4.68
N SER A 154 27.71 -3.33 3.68
CA SER A 154 28.55 -3.64 2.53
C SER A 154 30.04 -3.63 2.90
N GLN A 155 30.75 -4.70 2.52
CA GLN A 155 32.20 -4.82 2.72
C GLN A 155 33.00 -4.28 1.53
N THR A 156 32.42 -4.37 0.30
CA THR A 156 33.07 -3.93 -0.92
C THR A 156 32.75 -2.47 -1.27
N GLY A 157 31.72 -1.89 -0.67
CA GLY A 157 31.17 -0.60 -1.04
C GLY A 157 30.43 -0.61 -2.38
N LYS A 158 30.22 -1.79 -2.99
CA LYS A 158 29.51 -1.95 -4.27
C LYS A 158 28.11 -2.48 -4.03
N ILE A 159 27.12 -1.67 -4.40
CA ILE A 159 25.70 -1.92 -4.15
C ILE A 159 24.96 -2.00 -5.49
N GLY A 160 24.15 -3.05 -5.68
CA GLY A 160 23.35 -3.26 -6.88
C GLY A 160 21.89 -2.88 -6.66
N LEU A 161 21.26 -2.29 -7.66
CA LEU A 161 19.83 -1.97 -7.64
C LEU A 161 19.18 -2.57 -8.90
N VAL A 162 18.21 -3.45 -8.70
CA VAL A 162 17.47 -4.07 -9.81
C VAL A 162 16.01 -3.65 -9.72
N GLY A 163 15.54 -2.91 -10.73
CA GLY A 163 14.19 -2.40 -10.82
C GLY A 163 13.40 -2.91 -12.02
N GLY A 164 12.08 -2.67 -12.02
CA GLY A 164 11.18 -3.04 -13.10
C GLY A 164 11.34 -2.13 -14.31
N TYR A 165 10.87 -0.91 -14.21
CA TYR A 165 10.93 0.13 -15.23
C TYR A 165 11.40 1.46 -14.62
N PRO A 166 12.06 2.35 -15.37
CA PRO A 166 12.54 3.64 -14.87
C PRO A 166 11.41 4.70 -14.84
N ILE A 167 10.33 4.39 -14.15
CA ILE A 167 9.22 5.34 -13.94
C ILE A 167 9.43 6.14 -12.64
N PRO A 168 8.76 7.28 -12.46
CA PRO A 168 8.89 8.13 -11.27
C PRO A 168 8.79 7.39 -9.95
N GLU A 169 7.85 6.46 -9.83
CA GLU A 169 7.63 5.63 -8.65
C GLU A 169 8.88 4.84 -8.25
N VAL A 170 9.46 4.06 -9.18
CA VAL A 170 10.64 3.23 -8.92
C VAL A 170 11.89 4.11 -8.73
N ASN A 171 12.01 5.17 -9.55
CA ASN A 171 13.16 6.07 -9.51
C ASN A 171 13.33 6.74 -8.15
N ARG A 172 12.22 7.25 -7.55
CA ARG A 172 12.29 7.94 -6.25
C ARG A 172 12.77 7.04 -5.12
N LEU A 173 12.37 5.76 -5.14
CA LEU A 173 12.80 4.80 -4.12
C LEU A 173 14.29 4.48 -4.25
N MET A 174 14.75 4.22 -5.47
CA MET A 174 16.17 3.97 -5.73
C MET A 174 17.05 5.20 -5.44
N GLN A 175 16.58 6.40 -5.76
CA GLN A 175 17.30 7.65 -5.45
C GLN A 175 17.40 7.86 -3.93
N ALA A 176 16.30 7.67 -3.19
CA ALA A 176 16.31 7.79 -1.74
C ALA A 176 17.24 6.75 -1.09
N PHE A 177 17.20 5.51 -1.58
CA PHE A 177 18.11 4.47 -1.14
C PHE A 177 19.59 4.85 -1.37
N ILE A 178 19.94 5.35 -2.58
CA ILE A 178 21.28 5.80 -2.91
C ILE A 178 21.71 6.98 -2.01
N GLU A 179 20.82 7.93 -1.75
CA GLU A 179 21.12 9.07 -0.86
C GLU A 179 21.36 8.60 0.57
N GLY A 180 20.53 7.69 1.12
CA GLY A 180 20.75 7.09 2.42
C GLY A 180 22.03 6.29 2.52
N ALA A 181 22.38 5.53 1.47
CA ALA A 181 23.63 4.79 1.40
C ALA A 181 24.86 5.73 1.42
N ARG A 182 24.79 6.83 0.68
CA ARG A 182 25.87 7.84 0.65
C ARG A 182 26.05 8.60 1.95
N GLU A 183 25.02 8.72 2.76
CA GLU A 183 25.16 9.32 4.09
C GLU A 183 26.10 8.49 4.98
N ILE A 184 26.09 7.18 4.84
CA ILE A 184 26.94 6.26 5.60
C ILE A 184 28.29 6.03 4.92
N ASN A 185 28.28 5.79 3.60
CA ASN A 185 29.47 5.61 2.79
C ASN A 185 29.44 6.51 1.55
N PRO A 186 30.03 7.71 1.62
CA PRO A 186 30.07 8.64 0.47
C PRO A 186 30.79 8.09 -0.76
N LYS A 187 31.61 7.04 -0.59
CA LYS A 187 32.39 6.40 -1.68
C LYS A 187 31.67 5.16 -2.26
N ALA A 188 30.45 4.84 -1.78
CA ALA A 188 29.72 3.69 -2.29
C ALA A 188 29.48 3.82 -3.81
N GLU A 189 29.72 2.72 -4.51
CA GLU A 189 29.49 2.56 -5.95
C GLU A 189 28.16 1.84 -6.19
N PHE A 190 27.40 2.32 -7.17
CA PHE A 190 26.08 1.78 -7.48
C PHE A 190 26.04 1.25 -8.91
N THR A 191 25.50 0.04 -9.07
CA THR A 191 25.10 -0.51 -10.36
C THR A 191 23.58 -0.57 -10.41
N VAL A 192 22.97 0.07 -11.41
CA VAL A 192 21.51 0.14 -11.57
C VAL A 192 21.12 -0.56 -12.86
N THR A 193 20.11 -1.43 -12.80
CA THR A 193 19.55 -2.14 -13.96
C THR A 193 18.04 -2.19 -13.87
N PHE A 194 17.36 -1.87 -14.96
CA PHE A 194 15.92 -2.06 -15.12
C PHE A 194 15.68 -3.25 -16.04
N ILE A 195 14.85 -4.20 -15.60
CA ILE A 195 14.60 -5.46 -16.32
C ILE A 195 13.54 -5.34 -17.43
N GLY A 196 12.78 -4.23 -17.47
CA GLY A 196 11.70 -4.03 -18.43
C GLY A 196 10.50 -4.97 -18.22
N SER A 197 10.26 -5.37 -16.97
CA SER A 197 9.09 -6.18 -16.58
C SER A 197 8.67 -5.86 -15.15
N TRP A 198 7.36 -5.90 -14.88
CA TRP A 198 6.83 -5.78 -13.52
C TRP A 198 6.88 -7.10 -12.75
N PHE A 199 6.85 -8.24 -13.45
CA PHE A 199 6.91 -9.56 -12.82
C PHE A 199 7.67 -10.56 -13.69
N ASP A 200 8.98 -10.63 -13.50
CA ASP A 200 9.89 -11.58 -14.17
C ASP A 200 11.05 -11.93 -13.23
N PRO A 201 10.79 -12.80 -12.22
CA PRO A 201 11.79 -13.17 -11.24
C PRO A 201 13.07 -13.79 -11.85
N PRO A 202 13.01 -14.66 -12.88
CA PRO A 202 14.20 -15.18 -13.54
C PRO A 202 15.09 -14.07 -14.10
N LYS A 203 14.52 -13.10 -14.83
CA LYS A 203 15.28 -11.98 -15.42
C LYS A 203 15.90 -11.06 -14.36
N ALA A 204 15.18 -10.80 -13.25
CA ALA A 204 15.70 -10.05 -12.13
C ALA A 204 16.87 -10.77 -11.45
N LYS A 205 16.78 -12.10 -11.31
CA LYS A 205 17.83 -12.95 -10.76
C LYS A 205 19.11 -12.93 -11.63
N GLU A 206 18.95 -13.02 -12.95
CA GLU A 206 20.08 -12.90 -13.89
C GLU A 206 20.77 -11.54 -13.80
N ALA A 207 20.01 -10.44 -13.74
CA ALA A 207 20.54 -9.11 -13.56
C ALA A 207 21.33 -8.98 -12.24
N ALA A 208 20.83 -9.56 -11.17
CA ALA A 208 21.49 -9.58 -9.86
C ALA A 208 22.80 -10.41 -9.91
N PHE A 209 22.81 -11.57 -10.54
CA PHE A 209 24.04 -12.36 -10.74
C PHE A 209 25.10 -11.57 -11.48
N ALA A 210 24.74 -10.88 -12.57
CA ALA A 210 25.70 -10.07 -13.34
C ALA A 210 26.32 -8.93 -12.50
N MET A 211 25.59 -8.40 -11.51
CA MET A 211 26.13 -7.42 -10.55
C MET A 211 27.06 -8.07 -9.53
N ILE A 212 26.66 -9.22 -8.98
CA ILE A 212 27.47 -9.98 -8.00
C ILE A 212 28.81 -10.39 -8.61
N ASP A 213 28.81 -10.87 -9.85
CA ASP A 213 30.03 -11.27 -10.57
C ASP A 213 31.00 -10.09 -10.78
N LYS A 214 30.52 -8.84 -10.70
CA LYS A 214 31.34 -7.60 -10.70
C LYS A 214 31.70 -7.10 -9.30
N GLY A 215 31.41 -7.89 -8.25
CA GLY A 215 31.81 -7.62 -6.89
C GLY A 215 30.77 -6.90 -6.03
N THR A 216 29.53 -6.76 -6.48
CA THR A 216 28.42 -6.30 -5.64
C THR A 216 28.19 -7.28 -4.49
N ASP A 217 28.04 -6.77 -3.26
CA ASP A 217 27.82 -7.59 -2.08
C ASP A 217 26.52 -7.30 -1.33
N VAL A 218 25.83 -6.19 -1.67
CA VAL A 218 24.49 -5.86 -1.20
C VAL A 218 23.61 -5.48 -2.39
N LEU A 219 22.39 -6.01 -2.47
CA LEU A 219 21.45 -5.77 -3.55
C LEU A 219 20.13 -5.18 -3.04
N TYR A 220 19.63 -4.13 -3.68
CA TYR A 220 18.30 -3.60 -3.48
C TYR A 220 17.32 -4.37 -4.37
N ALA A 221 16.48 -5.19 -3.73
CA ALA A 221 15.51 -6.07 -4.38
C ALA A 221 14.18 -5.33 -4.63
N GLU A 222 14.16 -4.40 -5.58
CA GLU A 222 12.92 -3.77 -6.01
C GLU A 222 12.02 -4.79 -6.75
N ARG A 223 12.61 -5.89 -7.29
CA ARG A 223 11.89 -7.00 -7.93
C ARG A 223 12.17 -8.34 -7.24
N PHE A 224 11.19 -9.26 -7.32
CA PHE A 224 11.40 -10.66 -6.95
C PHE A 224 12.47 -11.30 -7.82
N GLY A 225 13.20 -12.27 -7.29
CA GLY A 225 14.34 -12.93 -7.92
C GLY A 225 15.70 -12.39 -7.47
N VAL A 226 15.80 -11.11 -7.07
CA VAL A 226 17.05 -10.51 -6.61
C VAL A 226 17.54 -11.13 -5.31
N SER A 227 16.65 -11.32 -4.34
CA SER A 227 16.98 -11.98 -3.07
C SER A 227 17.34 -13.45 -3.25
N ASP A 228 16.79 -14.13 -4.28
CA ASP A 228 17.20 -15.50 -4.64
C ASP A 228 18.65 -15.53 -5.10
N ALA A 229 19.03 -14.60 -5.99
CA ALA A 229 20.42 -14.49 -6.46
C ALA A 229 21.38 -14.17 -5.30
N ALA A 230 21.03 -13.24 -4.44
CA ALA A 230 21.82 -12.90 -3.26
C ALA A 230 22.02 -14.12 -2.35
N LYS A 231 20.96 -14.86 -2.05
CA LYS A 231 21.00 -16.09 -1.25
C LYS A 231 21.92 -17.13 -1.86
N GLU A 232 21.78 -17.42 -3.16
CA GLU A 232 22.59 -18.44 -3.85
C GLU A 232 24.08 -18.10 -3.89
N ARG A 233 24.42 -16.82 -3.85
CA ARG A 233 25.83 -16.35 -3.88
C ARG A 233 26.35 -15.90 -2.50
N GLY A 234 25.58 -16.13 -1.41
CA GLY A 234 25.98 -15.74 -0.05
C GLY A 234 26.18 -14.24 0.09
N LYS A 235 25.34 -13.43 -0.61
CA LYS A 235 25.34 -11.97 -0.58
C LYS A 235 24.14 -11.47 0.20
N LEU A 236 24.13 -10.16 0.52
CA LEU A 236 23.04 -9.53 1.24
C LEU A 236 22.03 -8.90 0.28
N ALA A 237 20.80 -8.80 0.73
CA ALA A 237 19.74 -8.09 0.01
C ALA A 237 18.97 -7.16 0.94
N ILE A 238 18.34 -6.18 0.33
CA ILE A 238 17.37 -5.27 0.96
C ILE A 238 16.03 -5.48 0.29
N GLY A 239 15.00 -5.78 1.08
CA GLY A 239 13.63 -5.95 0.62
C GLY A 239 12.95 -4.61 0.34
N ASN A 240 11.95 -4.63 -0.55
CA ASN A 240 11.19 -3.45 -0.93
C ASN A 240 9.70 -3.78 -0.92
N VAL A 241 8.87 -2.83 -0.47
CA VAL A 241 7.40 -2.88 -0.38
C VAL A 241 6.88 -3.88 0.66
N ILE A 242 7.45 -5.08 0.73
CA ILE A 242 7.08 -6.13 1.70
C ILE A 242 8.30 -6.61 2.46
N ASP A 243 8.06 -7.20 3.63
CA ASP A 243 9.12 -7.89 4.37
C ASP A 243 9.37 -9.28 3.77
N THR A 244 10.52 -9.42 3.13
CA THR A 244 10.96 -10.69 2.55
C THR A 244 11.94 -11.46 3.45
N GLN A 245 12.33 -10.91 4.61
CA GLN A 245 13.25 -11.59 5.53
C GLN A 245 12.77 -12.96 5.99
N PRO A 246 11.47 -13.21 6.28
CA PRO A 246 11.02 -14.57 6.65
C PRO A 246 11.34 -15.64 5.61
N GLN A 247 11.42 -15.28 4.32
CA GLN A 247 11.79 -16.19 3.23
C GLN A 247 13.31 -16.29 3.03
N TYR A 248 14.05 -15.25 3.43
CA TYR A 248 15.49 -15.11 3.26
C TYR A 248 16.19 -14.66 4.56
N PRO A 249 16.07 -15.45 5.66
CA PRO A 249 16.46 -14.99 7.00
C PRO A 249 17.96 -14.70 7.17
N GLU A 250 18.82 -15.27 6.32
CA GLU A 250 20.26 -15.05 6.35
C GLU A 250 20.73 -14.09 5.24
N THR A 251 19.80 -13.53 4.44
CA THR A 251 20.12 -12.77 3.24
C THR A 251 19.52 -11.36 3.28
N VAL A 252 18.24 -11.24 3.63
CA VAL A 252 17.55 -9.94 3.67
C VAL A 252 17.79 -9.29 5.01
N VAL A 253 18.59 -8.20 5.00
CA VAL A 253 19.02 -7.48 6.19
C VAL A 253 17.92 -6.58 6.75
N ALA A 254 17.22 -5.91 5.85
CA ALA A 254 16.15 -4.96 6.17
C ALA A 254 15.19 -4.86 4.98
N SER A 255 13.99 -4.35 5.21
CA SER A 255 12.99 -4.11 4.15
C SER A 255 12.29 -2.77 4.37
N ALA A 256 12.09 -2.01 3.29
CA ALA A 256 11.20 -0.86 3.28
C ALA A 256 9.77 -1.33 3.03
N LEU A 257 8.87 -1.08 3.98
CA LEU A 257 7.48 -1.56 3.91
C LEU A 257 6.54 -0.48 3.40
N TRP A 258 5.56 -0.91 2.61
CA TRP A 258 4.40 -0.11 2.26
C TRP A 258 3.12 -0.69 2.85
N SER A 259 2.31 0.15 3.46
CA SER A 259 0.99 -0.17 4.01
C SER A 259 -0.06 0.66 3.28
N MET A 260 -0.93 0.00 2.53
CA MET A 260 -1.98 0.68 1.77
C MET A 260 -3.25 0.91 2.60
N GLU A 261 -3.30 0.35 3.81
CA GLU A 261 -4.45 0.48 4.72
C GLU A 261 -4.82 1.95 4.99
N PRO A 262 -3.91 2.89 5.32
CA PRO A 262 -4.29 4.29 5.55
C PRO A 262 -4.91 4.97 4.32
N THR A 263 -4.41 4.66 3.12
CA THR A 263 -4.93 5.18 1.86
C THR A 263 -6.34 4.66 1.58
N ILE A 264 -6.56 3.35 1.74
CA ILE A 264 -7.87 2.72 1.54
C ILE A 264 -8.88 3.19 2.60
N ASP A 265 -8.48 3.26 3.87
CA ASP A 265 -9.36 3.68 4.95
C ASP A 265 -9.86 5.13 4.75
N GLU A 266 -8.98 6.05 4.34
CA GLU A 266 -9.40 7.42 4.03
C GLU A 266 -10.30 7.49 2.79
N ALA A 267 -9.99 6.76 1.72
CA ALA A 267 -10.84 6.70 0.54
C ALA A 267 -12.24 6.15 0.87
N LEU A 268 -12.30 5.06 1.63
CA LEU A 268 -13.57 4.46 2.07
C LEU A 268 -14.37 5.40 2.97
N LYS A 269 -13.71 6.12 3.88
CA LYS A 269 -14.35 7.12 4.73
C LYS A 269 -15.02 8.21 3.89
N GLN A 270 -14.33 8.72 2.87
CA GLN A 270 -14.88 9.75 1.98
C GLN A 270 -16.01 9.21 1.10
N VAL A 271 -15.87 8.00 0.56
CA VAL A 271 -16.94 7.33 -0.23
C VAL A 271 -18.20 7.11 0.61
N LYS A 272 -18.06 6.61 1.84
CA LYS A 272 -19.19 6.42 2.77
C LYS A 272 -19.90 7.72 3.13
N ALA A 273 -19.14 8.81 3.22
CA ALA A 273 -19.69 10.14 3.49
C ALA A 273 -20.28 10.83 2.26
N GLY A 274 -20.19 10.25 1.05
CA GLY A 274 -20.57 10.90 -0.21
C GLY A 274 -19.72 12.13 -0.54
N ALA A 275 -18.49 12.19 0.01
CA ALA A 275 -17.60 13.36 -0.07
C ALA A 275 -16.26 13.02 -0.73
N PHE A 276 -16.20 11.93 -1.50
CA PHE A 276 -14.98 11.54 -2.20
C PHE A 276 -14.47 12.66 -3.12
N LYS A 277 -13.20 12.98 -2.98
CA LYS A 277 -12.54 14.00 -3.78
C LYS A 277 -11.46 13.36 -4.64
N ALA A 278 -11.38 13.78 -5.89
CA ALA A 278 -10.25 13.50 -6.75
C ALA A 278 -9.02 14.29 -6.24
N ASP A 279 -8.19 13.64 -5.45
CA ASP A 279 -6.98 14.20 -4.83
C ASP A 279 -5.83 13.20 -4.93
N ASP A 280 -4.62 13.60 -4.53
CA ASP A 280 -3.47 12.71 -4.39
C ASP A 280 -3.48 12.07 -2.99
N TYR A 281 -3.87 10.81 -2.95
CA TYR A 281 -3.88 9.99 -1.75
C TYR A 281 -2.51 9.36 -1.43
N GLY A 282 -1.51 9.57 -2.29
CA GLY A 282 -0.15 9.07 -2.08
C GLY A 282 0.49 9.60 -0.79
N GLN A 283 0.06 10.79 -0.30
CA GLN A 283 0.51 11.33 0.97
C GLN A 283 0.31 10.38 2.17
N TYR A 284 -0.69 9.50 2.10
CA TYR A 284 -0.96 8.51 3.15
C TYR A 284 0.05 7.36 3.15
N SER A 285 0.95 7.27 2.15
CA SER A 285 2.08 6.32 2.13
C SER A 285 3.25 6.75 3.03
N LEU A 286 3.29 7.99 3.50
CA LEU A 286 4.38 8.49 4.34
C LEU A 286 4.39 7.83 5.74
N MET A 287 5.57 7.73 6.36
CA MET A 287 5.74 7.12 7.69
C MET A 287 4.90 7.80 8.77
N LYS A 288 4.73 9.12 8.72
CA LYS A 288 3.88 9.88 9.65
C LYS A 288 2.41 9.45 9.64
N HIS A 289 1.93 8.89 8.53
CA HIS A 289 0.59 8.34 8.39
C HIS A 289 0.54 6.82 8.58
N LYS A 290 1.65 6.20 8.98
CA LYS A 290 1.80 4.73 9.08
C LYS A 290 1.62 4.01 7.74
N GLY A 291 1.73 4.73 6.63
CA GLY A 291 1.65 4.17 5.28
C GLY A 291 2.96 3.54 4.82
N SER A 292 4.04 3.75 5.54
CA SER A 292 5.30 3.05 5.34
C SER A 292 6.09 2.92 6.65
N SER A 293 7.04 2.00 6.68
CA SER A 293 7.94 1.78 7.82
C SER A 293 9.18 0.99 7.40
N LEU A 294 10.20 1.03 8.24
CA LEU A 294 11.26 0.03 8.21
C LEU A 294 10.70 -1.27 8.83
N ALA A 295 10.97 -2.42 8.22
CA ALA A 295 10.62 -3.71 8.78
C ALA A 295 11.40 -3.98 10.08
N PRO A 296 10.87 -4.82 10.99
CA PRO A 296 11.67 -5.35 12.10
C PRO A 296 12.94 -6.03 11.56
N LEU A 297 14.07 -5.84 12.23
CA LEU A 297 15.35 -6.39 11.79
C LEU A 297 15.47 -7.91 11.97
N GLY A 298 14.53 -8.55 12.65
CA GLY A 298 14.38 -10.00 12.77
C GLY A 298 15.69 -10.72 13.06
N THR A 299 16.11 -11.62 12.18
CA THR A 299 17.35 -12.42 12.31
C THR A 299 18.64 -11.60 12.22
N PHE A 300 18.57 -10.36 11.74
CA PHE A 300 19.69 -9.41 11.73
C PHE A 300 19.72 -8.49 12.95
N ALA A 301 18.75 -8.58 13.87
CA ALA A 301 18.83 -7.91 15.14
C ALA A 301 20.10 -8.37 15.88
N GLY A 302 20.96 -7.40 16.26
CA GLY A 302 22.26 -7.67 16.88
C GLY A 302 23.39 -8.09 15.92
N LYS A 303 23.13 -8.29 14.64
CA LYS A 303 24.16 -8.52 13.60
C LYS A 303 24.60 -7.24 12.89
N ILE A 304 23.75 -6.22 12.92
CA ILE A 304 24.06 -4.90 12.38
C ILE A 304 24.85 -4.13 13.46
N PRO A 305 25.94 -3.42 13.11
CA PRO A 305 26.71 -2.64 14.07
C PRO A 305 25.84 -1.67 14.86
N ALA A 306 26.02 -1.61 16.18
CA ALA A 306 25.18 -0.82 17.09
C ALA A 306 25.21 0.68 16.78
N ASP A 307 26.36 1.21 16.37
CA ASP A 307 26.50 2.62 15.97
C ASP A 307 25.77 2.94 14.67
N LEU A 308 25.67 1.97 13.74
CA LEU A 308 24.86 2.09 12.53
C LEU A 308 23.37 2.13 12.88
N ILE A 309 22.92 1.21 13.74
CA ILE A 309 21.51 1.18 14.19
C ILE A 309 21.15 2.51 14.86
N ALA A 310 21.99 3.02 15.77
CA ALA A 310 21.74 4.30 16.43
C ALA A 310 21.60 5.47 15.42
N LYS A 311 22.39 5.48 14.34
CA LYS A 311 22.26 6.49 13.27
C LYS A 311 20.94 6.34 12.50
N VAL A 312 20.55 5.11 12.19
CA VAL A 312 19.28 4.81 11.47
C VAL A 312 18.08 5.21 12.33
N GLU A 313 18.07 4.86 13.61
CA GLU A 313 17.00 5.24 14.55
C GLU A 313 16.90 6.75 14.74
N ALA A 314 18.04 7.44 14.87
CA ALA A 314 18.07 8.90 14.95
C ALA A 314 17.51 9.54 13.67
N LYS A 315 17.85 9.01 12.49
CA LYS A 315 17.31 9.47 11.21
C LYS A 315 15.82 9.20 11.11
N GLN A 316 15.37 8.01 11.47
CA GLN A 316 13.95 7.66 11.49
C GLN A 316 13.15 8.60 12.39
N LYS A 317 13.68 8.91 13.60
CA LYS A 317 13.07 9.88 14.50
C LYS A 317 12.96 11.25 13.85
N ALA A 318 14.04 11.73 13.22
CA ALA A 318 14.07 13.03 12.54
C ALA A 318 13.07 13.10 11.36
N ILE A 319 12.84 12.00 10.65
CA ILE A 319 11.80 11.89 9.62
C ILE A 319 10.41 12.01 10.26
N LEU A 320 10.16 11.26 11.33
CA LEU A 320 8.84 11.22 11.97
C LEU A 320 8.47 12.54 12.66
N ASP A 321 9.42 13.25 13.24
CA ASP A 321 9.20 14.57 13.87
C ASP A 321 9.29 15.74 12.88
N GLY A 322 9.63 15.48 11.61
CA GLY A 322 9.68 16.46 10.53
C GLY A 322 10.94 17.34 10.51
N SER A 323 11.93 17.08 11.37
CA SER A 323 13.21 17.80 11.36
C SER A 323 14.12 17.40 10.19
N PHE A 324 13.86 16.25 9.58
CA PHE A 324 14.48 15.79 8.34
C PHE A 324 13.42 15.35 7.34
N SER A 325 13.58 15.72 6.06
CA SER A 325 12.70 15.31 4.98
C SER A 325 13.50 14.65 3.87
N VAL A 326 13.13 13.42 3.53
CA VAL A 326 13.69 12.73 2.36
C VAL A 326 13.11 13.36 1.10
N LYS A 327 13.98 13.84 0.22
CA LYS A 327 13.57 14.51 -1.02
C LYS A 327 12.95 13.51 -1.99
N VAL A 328 11.85 13.90 -2.62
CA VAL A 328 11.30 13.19 -3.78
C VAL A 328 12.17 13.53 -4.99
N ASN A 329 12.80 12.50 -5.57
CA ASN A 329 13.63 12.62 -6.77
C ASN A 329 13.20 11.56 -7.77
N ASP A 330 12.40 11.96 -8.76
CA ASP A 330 11.82 11.07 -9.77
C ASP A 330 12.74 10.84 -10.98
N LYS A 331 13.96 11.39 -10.95
CA LYS A 331 14.94 11.19 -12.04
C LYS A 331 15.49 9.77 -12.01
N GLU A 332 15.61 9.16 -13.20
CA GLU A 332 16.20 7.84 -13.35
C GLU A 332 17.59 7.80 -12.70
N PRO A 333 17.84 6.88 -11.74
CA PRO A 333 19.15 6.72 -11.14
C PRO A 333 20.14 6.16 -12.18
N LYS A 334 21.37 6.62 -12.10
CA LYS A 334 22.46 6.16 -12.98
C LYS A 334 23.48 5.36 -12.18
N SER A 335 24.04 4.33 -12.82
CA SER A 335 25.19 3.63 -12.29
C SER A 335 26.34 4.60 -12.08
N SER A 336 26.99 4.51 -10.93
CA SER A 336 28.22 5.24 -10.62
C SER A 336 29.46 4.33 -10.65
N ALA A 337 29.27 3.00 -10.65
CA ALA A 337 30.33 2.03 -10.89
C ALA A 337 30.82 2.14 -12.34
N ARG A 338 32.15 2.19 -12.52
CA ARG A 338 32.82 2.23 -13.82
C ARG A 338 33.15 0.83 -14.33
#